data_d4fa12cbc234387010487dfa9f883d4d
#
_entry.id   d4fa12cbc234387010487dfa9f883d4d
#
_cell.length_a   1.000
_cell.length_b   1.000
_cell.length_c   1.000
_cell.angle_alpha   90.00
_cell.angle_beta   90.00
_cell.angle_gamma   90.00
#
_symmetry.space_group_name_H-M   'P 1'
#
loop_
_entity.id
_entity.type
_entity.pdbx_description
1 polymer ?
#
loop_
_entity_poly.entity_id
_entity_poly.type
_entity_poly.pdbx_seq_one_letter_code
_entity_poly.pdbx_strand_id
1 'polypeptide(L)'
;MAECQMITHEIVRGDTLYRLAQKYRTTVPLILLANPGVDPYNLQEGMRLKICKGNLFPEKPSADEIQMMSDMNKAMLQYAGWLKLYLVSLSQSAARQRDVAQRAEQAAGNVVDIFALFYPDAMITKLRDLFVRKYTLELMSYANAVNNRDTMAAEDFEERVSDHAEKIAALLAQYNRYYDEDRLEEWLEQAPEVMEKIVVAAAGGDTVAEFAGFDKLDQWAAALGMYFLDGLRKEFYRQG
;
A
#
# COMPACT_ATOMS: atom_id res chain seq x y z
N MET A 1 20.38 -15.70 -1.78
CA MET A 1 18.99 -15.32 -2.11
C MET A 1 18.14 -16.56 -1.96
N ALA A 2 17.22 -16.59 -0.99
CA ALA A 2 16.22 -17.65 -0.99
C ALA A 2 15.32 -17.37 -2.20
N GLU A 3 15.55 -18.07 -3.30
CA GLU A 3 14.73 -17.95 -4.50
C GLU A 3 13.31 -18.33 -4.13
N CYS A 4 12.40 -17.40 -4.33
CA CYS A 4 10.97 -17.63 -4.22
C CYS A 4 10.58 -18.67 -5.27
N GLN A 5 10.23 -19.89 -4.84
CA GLN A 5 9.66 -20.88 -5.73
C GLN A 5 8.21 -20.50 -6.05
N MET A 6 8.00 -19.86 -7.20
CA MET A 6 6.64 -19.59 -7.66
C MET A 6 5.94 -20.87 -8.07
N ILE A 7 4.77 -21.11 -7.47
CA ILE A 7 3.87 -22.21 -7.82
C ILE A 7 2.51 -21.65 -8.23
N THR A 8 1.75 -22.44 -8.98
CA THR A 8 0.33 -22.14 -9.24
C THR A 8 -0.52 -23.08 -8.40
N HIS A 9 -1.44 -22.51 -7.61
CA HIS A 9 -2.43 -23.24 -6.84
C HIS A 9 -3.81 -23.02 -7.43
N GLU A 10 -4.56 -24.09 -7.70
CA GLU A 10 -5.95 -24.03 -8.10
C GLU A 10 -6.84 -24.07 -6.85
N ILE A 11 -7.69 -23.04 -6.70
CA ILE A 11 -8.58 -22.90 -5.55
C ILE A 11 -9.58 -24.05 -5.53
N VAL A 12 -9.65 -24.70 -4.39
CA VAL A 12 -10.64 -25.75 -4.10
C VAL A 12 -11.56 -25.28 -2.98
N ARG A 13 -12.71 -25.97 -2.85
CA ARG A 13 -13.70 -25.64 -1.82
C ARG A 13 -13.11 -25.61 -0.42
N GLY A 14 -13.30 -24.51 0.27
CA GLY A 14 -12.78 -24.26 1.62
C GLY A 14 -11.39 -23.65 1.69
N ASP A 15 -10.75 -23.37 0.55
CA ASP A 15 -9.54 -22.57 0.53
C ASP A 15 -9.83 -21.12 0.93
N THR A 16 -8.89 -20.56 1.67
CA THR A 16 -8.83 -19.13 1.98
C THR A 16 -7.38 -18.69 1.80
N LEU A 17 -7.16 -17.41 1.48
CA LEU A 17 -5.80 -16.91 1.38
C LEU A 17 -4.97 -17.16 2.65
N TYR A 18 -5.62 -17.11 3.83
CA TYR A 18 -4.97 -17.40 5.10
C TYR A 18 -4.49 -18.87 5.20
N ARG A 19 -5.35 -19.83 4.83
CA ARG A 19 -4.97 -21.26 4.80
C ARG A 19 -3.88 -21.55 3.78
N LEU A 20 -3.97 -20.90 2.61
CA LEU A 20 -2.95 -21.03 1.58
C LEU A 20 -1.63 -20.42 2.01
N ALA A 21 -1.66 -19.26 2.67
CA ALA A 21 -0.46 -18.65 3.26
C ALA A 21 0.22 -19.58 4.27
N GLN A 22 -0.53 -20.22 5.16
CA GLN A 22 0.01 -21.22 6.09
C GLN A 22 0.53 -22.45 5.35
N LYS A 23 -0.25 -23.02 4.42
CA LYS A 23 0.09 -24.22 3.65
C LYS A 23 1.41 -24.07 2.90
N TYR A 24 1.62 -22.91 2.29
CA TYR A 24 2.77 -22.63 1.45
C TYR A 24 3.88 -21.85 2.15
N ARG A 25 3.75 -21.60 3.45
CA ARG A 25 4.70 -20.84 4.29
C ARG A 25 5.01 -19.47 3.68
N THR A 26 3.97 -18.75 3.32
CA THR A 26 3.98 -17.40 2.78
C THR A 26 3.03 -16.49 3.58
N THR A 27 2.73 -15.31 3.10
CA THR A 27 1.76 -14.41 3.74
C THR A 27 0.64 -14.03 2.77
N VAL A 28 -0.55 -13.68 3.31
CA VAL A 28 -1.68 -13.23 2.50
C VAL A 28 -1.30 -12.03 1.61
N PRO A 29 -0.63 -10.98 2.12
CA PRO A 29 -0.19 -9.87 1.28
C PRO A 29 0.69 -10.29 0.09
N LEU A 30 1.57 -11.27 0.27
CA LEU A 30 2.42 -11.74 -0.82
C LEU A 30 1.68 -12.57 -1.86
N ILE A 31 0.65 -13.32 -1.43
CA ILE A 31 -0.25 -13.97 -2.38
C ILE A 31 -0.99 -12.92 -3.20
N LEU A 32 -1.52 -11.87 -2.57
CA LEU A 32 -2.20 -10.78 -3.26
C LEU A 32 -1.26 -10.01 -4.19
N LEU A 33 -0.03 -9.77 -3.74
CA LEU A 33 1.03 -9.16 -4.53
C LEU A 33 1.31 -9.92 -5.84
N ALA A 34 1.33 -11.25 -5.77
CA ALA A 34 1.56 -12.09 -6.93
C ALA A 34 0.32 -12.26 -7.83
N ASN A 35 -0.83 -11.74 -7.40
CA ASN A 35 -2.13 -11.88 -8.07
C ASN A 35 -2.91 -10.56 -8.02
N PRO A 36 -2.49 -9.53 -8.73
CA PRO A 36 -3.20 -8.25 -8.78
C PRO A 36 -4.65 -8.45 -9.20
N GLY A 37 -5.58 -7.78 -8.50
CA GLY A 37 -7.02 -7.84 -8.80
C GLY A 37 -7.77 -9.05 -8.22
N VAL A 38 -7.12 -9.92 -7.46
CA VAL A 38 -7.82 -11.00 -6.74
C VAL A 38 -8.52 -10.43 -5.51
N ASP A 39 -9.83 -10.67 -5.42
CA ASP A 39 -10.61 -10.37 -4.23
C ASP A 39 -10.35 -11.45 -3.15
N PRO A 40 -9.76 -11.11 -1.98
CA PRO A 40 -9.43 -12.08 -0.95
C PRO A 40 -10.64 -12.70 -0.26
N TYR A 41 -11.81 -12.05 -0.37
CA TYR A 41 -13.06 -12.51 0.23
C TYR A 41 -13.95 -13.27 -0.74
N ASN A 42 -13.58 -13.31 -2.05
CA ASN A 42 -14.35 -13.95 -3.10
C ASN A 42 -13.49 -14.87 -3.97
N LEU A 43 -12.82 -15.83 -3.35
CA LEU A 43 -12.09 -16.86 -4.07
C LEU A 43 -13.05 -17.86 -4.70
N GLN A 44 -13.02 -17.98 -6.01
CA GLN A 44 -13.86 -18.94 -6.74
C GLN A 44 -13.12 -20.27 -6.94
N GLU A 45 -13.82 -21.38 -6.80
CA GLU A 45 -13.29 -22.71 -7.12
C GLU A 45 -12.81 -22.75 -8.57
N GLY A 46 -11.62 -23.33 -8.80
CA GLY A 46 -10.97 -23.36 -10.13
C GLY A 46 -10.11 -22.12 -10.44
N MET A 47 -10.19 -21.04 -9.67
CA MET A 47 -9.29 -19.89 -9.81
C MET A 47 -7.84 -20.33 -9.58
N ARG A 48 -6.91 -19.83 -10.38
CA ARG A 48 -5.49 -20.13 -10.28
C ARG A 48 -4.72 -18.97 -9.65
N LEU A 49 -4.12 -19.22 -8.50
CA LEU A 49 -3.28 -18.25 -7.80
C LEU A 49 -1.81 -18.58 -7.98
N LYS A 50 -1.02 -17.57 -8.30
CA LYS A 50 0.44 -17.61 -8.21
C LYS A 50 0.83 -17.45 -6.74
N ILE A 51 1.55 -18.40 -6.20
CA ILE A 51 1.96 -18.39 -4.78
C ILE A 51 3.48 -18.56 -4.73
N CYS A 52 4.13 -17.63 -4.08
CA CYS A 52 5.53 -17.77 -3.70
C CYS A 52 5.62 -18.75 -2.55
N LYS A 53 6.07 -19.99 -2.83
CA LYS A 53 6.32 -21.00 -1.82
C LYS A 53 7.69 -20.79 -1.19
N GLY A 54 7.75 -20.70 0.11
CA GLY A 54 9.02 -20.63 0.83
C GLY A 54 8.87 -19.89 2.16
N ASN A 55 9.81 -20.13 3.04
CA ASN A 55 9.95 -19.35 4.25
C ASN A 55 10.50 -17.98 3.84
N LEU A 56 9.63 -16.97 3.71
CA LEU A 56 10.09 -15.59 3.56
C LEU A 56 10.97 -15.14 4.73
N PHE A 57 10.84 -15.88 5.82
CA PHE A 57 11.65 -15.69 7.02
C PHE A 57 12.33 -17.03 7.37
N PRO A 58 13.42 -17.41 6.64
CA PRO A 58 14.13 -18.67 6.92
C PRO A 58 14.69 -18.72 8.34
N GLU A 59 14.90 -17.58 8.97
CA GLU A 59 15.27 -17.44 10.38
C GLU A 59 14.13 -16.84 11.18
N LYS A 60 14.00 -17.26 12.44
CA LYS A 60 13.04 -16.66 13.37
C LYS A 60 13.36 -15.18 13.52
N PRO A 61 12.41 -14.26 13.27
CA PRO A 61 12.68 -12.85 13.41
C PRO A 61 13.12 -12.50 14.84
N SER A 62 14.07 -11.58 14.97
CA SER A 62 14.46 -11.00 16.25
C SER A 62 13.31 -10.20 16.86
N ALA A 63 13.41 -9.86 18.15
CA ALA A 63 12.41 -9.01 18.80
C ALA A 63 12.29 -7.64 18.11
N ASP A 64 13.41 -7.08 17.69
CA ASP A 64 13.45 -5.78 16.99
C ASP A 64 12.81 -5.84 15.61
N GLU A 65 13.02 -6.94 14.86
CA GLU A 65 12.32 -7.17 13.58
C GLU A 65 10.82 -7.30 13.78
N ILE A 66 10.36 -8.02 14.82
CA ILE A 66 8.94 -8.14 15.14
C ILE A 66 8.34 -6.78 15.47
N GLN A 67 9.06 -5.96 16.25
CA GLN A 67 8.61 -4.62 16.60
C GLN A 67 8.51 -3.74 15.34
N MET A 68 9.54 -3.72 14.50
CA MET A 68 9.54 -2.98 13.23
C MET A 68 8.37 -3.42 12.32
N MET A 69 8.10 -4.73 12.23
CA MET A 69 6.96 -5.26 11.46
C MET A 69 5.62 -4.75 12.01
N SER A 70 5.49 -4.73 13.34
CA SER A 70 4.30 -4.21 14.02
C SER A 70 4.11 -2.72 13.73
N ASP A 71 5.17 -1.93 13.85
CA ASP A 71 5.13 -0.48 13.68
C ASP A 71 4.83 -0.08 12.24
N MET A 72 5.45 -0.74 11.24
CA MET A 72 5.16 -0.50 9.83
C MET A 72 3.70 -0.86 9.50
N ASN A 73 3.23 -2.02 9.91
CA ASN A 73 1.85 -2.43 9.66
C ASN A 73 0.86 -1.44 10.29
N LYS A 74 1.11 -1.02 11.53
CA LYS A 74 0.29 -0.01 12.22
C LYS A 74 0.31 1.33 11.48
N ALA A 75 1.47 1.81 11.07
CA ALA A 75 1.60 3.09 10.38
C ALA A 75 0.86 3.08 9.03
N MET A 76 1.03 2.03 8.25
CA MET A 76 0.36 1.89 6.95
C MET A 76 -1.16 1.76 7.08
N LEU A 77 -1.67 0.98 8.02
CA LEU A 77 -3.11 0.88 8.27
C LEU A 77 -3.70 2.19 8.82
N GLN A 78 -2.96 2.93 9.63
CA GLN A 78 -3.37 4.27 10.06
C GLN A 78 -3.42 5.24 8.89
N TYR A 79 -2.44 5.18 7.98
CA TYR A 79 -2.43 6.00 6.77
C TYR A 79 -3.65 5.71 5.89
N ALA A 80 -3.91 4.44 5.55
CA ALA A 80 -5.11 4.05 4.82
C ALA A 80 -6.40 4.47 5.54
N GLY A 81 -6.45 4.31 6.86
CA GLY A 81 -7.60 4.72 7.68
C GLY A 81 -7.90 6.22 7.57
N TRP A 82 -6.87 7.07 7.58
CA TRP A 82 -7.07 8.52 7.42
C TRP A 82 -7.40 8.91 5.98
N LEU A 83 -6.87 8.20 4.96
CA LEU A 83 -7.31 8.38 3.57
C LEU A 83 -8.80 8.03 3.41
N LYS A 84 -9.27 6.90 3.98
CA LYS A 84 -10.70 6.55 3.98
C LYS A 84 -11.56 7.62 4.65
N LEU A 85 -11.13 8.12 5.80
CA LEU A 85 -11.85 9.23 6.47
C LEU A 85 -11.84 10.51 5.63
N TYR A 86 -10.77 10.76 4.88
CA TYR A 86 -10.75 11.88 3.94
C TYR A 86 -11.80 11.70 2.84
N LEU A 87 -11.89 10.52 2.22
CA LEU A 87 -12.91 10.23 1.20
C LEU A 87 -14.34 10.41 1.74
N VAL A 88 -14.61 9.92 2.94
CA VAL A 88 -15.90 10.14 3.63
C VAL A 88 -16.15 11.62 3.89
N SER A 89 -15.10 12.41 4.14
CA SER A 89 -15.23 13.85 4.43
C SER A 89 -15.54 14.71 3.18
N LEU A 90 -15.40 14.17 1.97
CA LEU A 90 -15.67 14.90 0.71
C LEU A 90 -17.12 15.40 0.61
N SER A 91 -18.07 14.71 1.26
CA SER A 91 -19.47 15.13 1.37
C SER A 91 -19.75 16.09 2.54
N GLN A 92 -18.72 16.54 3.27
CA GLN A 92 -18.85 17.33 4.49
C GLN A 92 -18.29 18.74 4.32
N SER A 93 -18.14 19.48 5.45
CA SER A 93 -17.63 20.84 5.41
C SER A 93 -16.12 20.90 5.05
N ALA A 94 -15.72 21.97 4.36
CA ALA A 94 -14.31 22.21 4.02
C ALA A 94 -13.39 22.29 5.27
N ALA A 95 -13.91 22.71 6.42
CA ALA A 95 -13.15 22.70 7.67
C ALA A 95 -12.80 21.26 8.07
N ARG A 96 -13.80 20.36 8.07
CA ARG A 96 -13.57 18.95 8.39
C ARG A 96 -12.63 18.26 7.40
N GLN A 97 -12.77 18.55 6.10
CA GLN A 97 -11.84 18.02 5.10
C GLN A 97 -10.38 18.41 5.41
N ARG A 98 -10.13 19.68 5.75
CA ARG A 98 -8.77 20.14 6.13
C ARG A 98 -8.23 19.43 7.37
N ASP A 99 -9.06 19.27 8.40
CA ASP A 99 -8.64 18.61 9.63
C ASP A 99 -8.28 17.14 9.38
N VAL A 100 -9.06 16.44 8.55
CA VAL A 100 -8.81 15.05 8.19
C VAL A 100 -7.59 14.94 7.27
N ALA A 101 -7.42 15.84 6.30
CA ALA A 101 -6.25 15.89 5.44
C ALA A 101 -4.95 16.04 6.25
N GLN A 102 -4.93 16.94 7.23
CA GLN A 102 -3.79 17.10 8.12
C GLN A 102 -3.46 15.80 8.90
N ARG A 103 -4.46 15.02 9.28
CA ARG A 103 -4.26 13.73 9.93
C ARG A 103 -3.71 12.67 8.97
N ALA A 104 -4.14 12.68 7.70
CA ALA A 104 -3.58 11.81 6.67
C ALA A 104 -2.10 12.12 6.41
N GLU A 105 -1.73 13.40 6.34
CA GLU A 105 -0.33 13.83 6.25
C GLU A 105 0.50 13.37 7.46
N GLN A 106 -0.02 13.52 8.68
CA GLN A 106 0.66 13.03 9.90
C GLN A 106 0.87 11.52 9.84
N ALA A 107 -0.15 10.76 9.40
CA ALA A 107 -0.05 9.31 9.28
C ALA A 107 0.97 8.89 8.20
N ALA A 108 1.01 9.58 7.06
CA ALA A 108 2.06 9.39 6.06
C ALA A 108 3.46 9.70 6.64
N GLY A 109 3.57 10.74 7.48
CA GLY A 109 4.78 11.07 8.22
C GLY A 109 5.27 9.93 9.11
N ASN A 110 4.35 9.25 9.82
CA ASN A 110 4.71 8.12 10.68
C ASN A 110 5.30 6.94 9.87
N VAL A 111 4.87 6.74 8.62
CA VAL A 111 5.48 5.75 7.73
C VAL A 111 6.94 6.13 7.44
N VAL A 112 7.20 7.40 7.11
CA VAL A 112 8.55 7.91 6.83
C VAL A 112 9.44 7.85 8.07
N ASP A 113 8.89 8.04 9.27
CA ASP A 113 9.63 7.96 10.55
C ASP A 113 10.25 6.57 10.78
N ILE A 114 9.64 5.52 10.26
CA ILE A 114 10.23 4.16 10.33
C ILE A 114 11.48 4.07 9.46
N PHE A 115 11.47 4.65 8.26
CA PHE A 115 12.65 4.72 7.42
C PHE A 115 13.78 5.56 8.04
N ALA A 116 13.44 6.57 8.85
CA ALA A 116 14.42 7.41 9.54
C ALA A 116 15.27 6.64 10.57
N LEU A 117 14.85 5.45 10.97
CA LEU A 117 15.67 4.58 11.82
C LEU A 117 16.85 3.92 11.07
N PHE A 118 16.82 3.93 9.74
CA PHE A 118 17.73 3.15 8.90
C PHE A 118 18.50 3.99 7.87
N TYR A 119 17.97 5.13 7.46
CA TYR A 119 18.54 5.92 6.37
C TYR A 119 18.99 7.31 6.81
N PRO A 120 19.94 7.93 6.07
CA PRO A 120 20.46 9.26 6.40
C PRO A 120 19.38 10.35 6.33
N ASP A 121 19.51 11.38 7.14
CA ASP A 121 18.59 12.53 7.22
C ASP A 121 18.31 13.19 5.86
N ALA A 122 19.33 13.26 4.99
CA ALA A 122 19.18 13.84 3.66
C ALA A 122 18.19 13.04 2.77
N MET A 123 18.22 11.71 2.86
CA MET A 123 17.26 10.82 2.18
C MET A 123 15.87 10.97 2.79
N ILE A 124 15.78 10.95 4.12
CA ILE A 124 14.50 11.06 4.84
C ILE A 124 13.82 12.40 4.57
N THR A 125 14.58 13.48 4.48
CA THR A 125 14.03 14.80 4.12
C THR A 125 13.39 14.78 2.72
N LYS A 126 14.05 14.15 1.74
CA LYS A 126 13.50 13.98 0.39
C LYS A 126 12.29 13.07 0.37
N LEU A 127 12.35 11.91 1.06
CA LEU A 127 11.23 10.98 1.14
C LEU A 127 10.01 11.63 1.79
N ARG A 128 10.21 12.41 2.85
CA ARG A 128 9.13 13.14 3.51
C ARG A 128 8.51 14.20 2.60
N ASP A 129 9.31 14.93 1.83
CA ASP A 129 8.80 15.89 0.86
C ASP A 129 7.99 15.19 -0.24
N LEU A 130 8.51 14.11 -0.80
CA LEU A 130 7.86 13.38 -1.88
C LEU A 130 6.60 12.61 -1.39
N PHE A 131 6.71 11.82 -0.34
CA PHE A 131 5.62 10.94 0.09
C PHE A 131 4.53 11.69 0.86
N VAL A 132 4.91 12.60 1.78
CA VAL A 132 3.95 13.30 2.65
C VAL A 132 3.39 14.54 1.98
N ARG A 133 4.29 15.45 1.52
CA ARG A 133 3.89 16.79 1.06
C ARG A 133 3.47 16.86 -0.39
N LYS A 134 3.83 15.86 -1.20
CA LYS A 134 3.47 15.80 -2.61
C LYS A 134 2.50 14.66 -2.86
N TYR A 135 2.97 13.44 -2.89
CA TYR A 135 2.16 12.27 -3.23
C TYR A 135 0.85 12.19 -2.41
N THR A 136 0.91 12.26 -1.08
CA THR A 136 -0.30 12.17 -0.24
C THR A 136 -1.26 13.34 -0.47
N LEU A 137 -0.75 14.56 -0.66
CA LEU A 137 -1.61 15.72 -0.93
C LEU A 137 -2.24 15.65 -2.32
N GLU A 138 -1.48 15.22 -3.33
CA GLU A 138 -1.99 15.07 -4.69
C GLU A 138 -3.03 13.94 -4.78
N LEU A 139 -2.85 12.82 -4.07
CA LEU A 139 -3.88 11.78 -3.94
C LEU A 139 -5.21 12.33 -3.40
N MET A 140 -5.15 13.15 -2.35
CA MET A 140 -6.35 13.76 -1.77
C MET A 140 -6.97 14.79 -2.71
N SER A 141 -6.14 15.57 -3.44
CA SER A 141 -6.59 16.54 -4.42
C SER A 141 -7.25 15.85 -5.62
N TYR A 142 -6.68 14.75 -6.10
CA TYR A 142 -7.26 13.89 -7.12
C TYR A 142 -8.67 13.41 -6.72
N ALA A 143 -8.79 12.79 -5.54
CA ALA A 143 -10.07 12.31 -5.04
C ALA A 143 -11.13 13.44 -4.91
N ASN A 144 -10.71 14.64 -4.51
CA ASN A 144 -11.60 15.80 -4.45
C ASN A 144 -12.02 16.27 -5.85
N ALA A 145 -11.12 16.26 -6.84
CA ALA A 145 -11.45 16.59 -8.22
C ALA A 145 -12.46 15.58 -8.82
N VAL A 146 -12.24 14.28 -8.59
CA VAL A 146 -13.20 13.22 -8.97
C VAL A 146 -14.57 13.44 -8.33
N ASN A 147 -14.61 13.73 -7.02
CA ASN A 147 -15.86 14.00 -6.30
C ASN A 147 -16.63 15.21 -6.88
N ASN A 148 -15.90 16.24 -7.31
CA ASN A 148 -16.47 17.44 -7.91
C ASN A 148 -16.77 17.29 -9.42
N ARG A 149 -16.43 16.13 -10.02
CA ARG A 149 -16.55 15.87 -11.46
C ARG A 149 -15.74 16.84 -12.32
N ASP A 150 -14.64 17.32 -11.77
CA ASP A 150 -13.66 18.16 -12.48
C ASP A 150 -12.63 17.25 -13.16
N THR A 151 -12.96 16.81 -14.36
CA THR A 151 -12.14 15.85 -15.11
C THR A 151 -10.76 16.41 -15.47
N MET A 152 -10.69 17.72 -15.81
CA MET A 152 -9.42 18.37 -16.14
C MET A 152 -8.48 18.41 -14.92
N ALA A 153 -9.01 18.78 -13.76
CA ALA A 153 -8.23 18.78 -12.53
C ALA A 153 -7.85 17.35 -12.08
N ALA A 154 -8.74 16.36 -12.28
CA ALA A 154 -8.45 14.98 -11.98
C ALA A 154 -7.29 14.44 -12.82
N GLU A 155 -7.30 14.65 -14.14
CA GLU A 155 -6.21 14.25 -15.03
C GLU A 155 -4.86 14.90 -14.64
N ASP A 156 -4.84 16.20 -14.31
CA ASP A 156 -3.64 16.92 -13.88
C ASP A 156 -3.11 16.40 -12.52
N PHE A 157 -4.00 16.07 -11.56
CA PHE A 157 -3.58 15.49 -10.29
C PHE A 157 -3.10 14.04 -10.43
N GLU A 158 -3.72 13.24 -11.30
CA GLU A 158 -3.31 11.86 -11.59
C GLU A 158 -1.88 11.83 -12.17
N GLU A 159 -1.59 12.69 -13.16
CA GLU A 159 -0.25 12.84 -13.74
C GLU A 159 0.79 13.20 -12.66
N ARG A 160 0.44 14.12 -11.74
CA ARG A 160 1.33 14.50 -10.63
C ARG A 160 1.52 13.39 -9.61
N VAL A 161 0.49 12.60 -9.32
CA VAL A 161 0.61 11.43 -8.44
C VAL A 161 1.57 10.42 -9.05
N SER A 162 1.45 10.12 -10.35
CA SER A 162 2.36 9.22 -11.08
C SER A 162 3.81 9.75 -11.06
N ASP A 163 4.05 11.03 -11.38
CA ASP A 163 5.37 11.66 -11.30
C ASP A 163 6.01 11.56 -9.90
N HIS A 164 5.19 11.67 -8.86
CA HIS A 164 5.69 11.50 -7.49
C HIS A 164 5.90 10.04 -7.10
N ALA A 165 5.09 9.11 -7.62
CA ALA A 165 5.28 7.68 -7.45
C ALA A 165 6.62 7.22 -8.04
N GLU A 166 6.94 7.61 -9.28
CA GLU A 166 8.23 7.38 -9.94
C GLU A 166 9.39 7.91 -9.07
N LYS A 167 9.31 9.16 -8.63
CA LYS A 167 10.38 9.77 -7.81
C LYS A 167 10.57 9.11 -6.45
N ILE A 168 9.51 8.63 -5.80
CA ILE A 168 9.58 7.88 -4.55
C ILE A 168 10.25 6.53 -4.81
N ALA A 169 9.84 5.84 -5.87
CA ALA A 169 10.37 4.54 -6.26
C ALA A 169 11.87 4.64 -6.56
N ALA A 170 12.28 5.59 -7.40
CA ALA A 170 13.68 5.86 -7.71
C ALA A 170 14.50 6.21 -6.47
N LEU A 171 13.97 7.06 -5.58
CA LEU A 171 14.66 7.41 -4.33
C LEU A 171 14.88 6.18 -3.44
N LEU A 172 13.87 5.34 -3.26
CA LEU A 172 13.98 4.15 -2.41
C LEU A 172 14.92 3.11 -3.03
N ALA A 173 14.83 2.87 -4.33
CA ALA A 173 15.72 1.95 -5.06
C ALA A 173 17.19 2.42 -5.06
N GLN A 174 17.43 3.72 -5.12
CA GLN A 174 18.78 4.29 -5.01
C GLN A 174 19.48 3.94 -3.69
N TYR A 175 18.73 3.89 -2.58
CA TYR A 175 19.27 3.67 -1.23
C TYR A 175 19.18 2.22 -0.76
N ASN A 176 18.39 1.39 -1.44
CA ASN A 176 18.21 -0.01 -1.05
C ASN A 176 18.05 -0.88 -2.30
N ARG A 177 19.07 -1.66 -2.59
CA ARG A 177 19.13 -2.58 -3.75
C ARG A 177 18.08 -3.68 -3.78
N TYR A 178 17.32 -3.84 -2.71
CA TYR A 178 16.23 -4.83 -2.62
C TYR A 178 14.87 -4.24 -2.97
N TYR A 179 14.81 -2.92 -3.22
CA TYR A 179 13.65 -2.30 -3.81
C TYR A 179 13.80 -2.28 -5.33
N ASP A 180 12.81 -2.83 -6.00
CA ASP A 180 12.64 -2.77 -7.45
C ASP A 180 11.84 -1.50 -7.77
N GLU A 181 12.40 -0.64 -8.63
CA GLU A 181 11.84 0.67 -8.94
C GLU A 181 10.50 0.56 -9.64
N ASP A 182 10.43 -0.23 -10.74
CA ASP A 182 9.21 -0.40 -11.53
C ASP A 182 8.07 -0.95 -10.67
N ARG A 183 8.39 -1.87 -9.79
CA ARG A 183 7.42 -2.49 -8.91
C ARG A 183 6.93 -1.55 -7.81
N LEU A 184 7.77 -0.69 -7.26
CA LEU A 184 7.36 0.33 -6.29
C LEU A 184 6.44 1.35 -6.92
N GLU A 185 6.77 1.80 -8.12
CA GLU A 185 5.96 2.70 -8.91
C GLU A 185 4.59 2.11 -9.18
N GLU A 186 4.51 0.88 -9.73
CA GLU A 186 3.25 0.16 -9.94
C GLU A 186 2.39 0.08 -8.67
N TRP A 187 3.01 -0.13 -7.51
CA TRP A 187 2.30 -0.16 -6.23
C TRP A 187 1.73 1.19 -5.83
N LEU A 188 2.49 2.25 -5.99
CA LEU A 188 2.05 3.59 -5.62
C LEU A 188 0.94 4.08 -6.57
N GLU A 189 1.00 3.72 -7.84
CA GLU A 189 -0.01 4.07 -8.85
C GLU A 189 -1.37 3.37 -8.67
N GLN A 190 -1.47 2.34 -7.84
CA GLN A 190 -2.75 1.69 -7.54
C GLN A 190 -3.67 2.53 -6.64
N ALA A 191 -3.12 3.42 -5.81
CA ALA A 191 -3.92 4.17 -4.84
C ALA A 191 -4.96 5.11 -5.49
N PRO A 192 -4.64 5.90 -6.54
CA PRO A 192 -5.62 6.74 -7.22
C PRO A 192 -6.82 5.94 -7.74
N GLU A 193 -6.58 4.83 -8.43
CA GLU A 193 -7.64 3.97 -9.00
C GLU A 193 -8.59 3.43 -7.92
N VAL A 194 -8.02 2.99 -6.77
CA VAL A 194 -8.82 2.50 -5.65
C VAL A 194 -9.66 3.63 -5.05
N MET A 195 -9.07 4.82 -4.86
CA MET A 195 -9.75 5.97 -4.29
C MET A 195 -10.86 6.49 -5.21
N GLU A 196 -10.64 6.53 -6.52
CA GLU A 196 -11.65 6.90 -7.51
C GLU A 196 -12.87 5.99 -7.41
N LYS A 197 -12.68 4.66 -7.40
CA LYS A 197 -13.76 3.68 -7.27
C LYS A 197 -14.60 3.91 -6.02
N ILE A 198 -13.97 4.25 -4.90
CA ILE A 198 -14.67 4.58 -3.65
C ILE A 198 -15.52 5.84 -3.82
N VAL A 199 -14.93 6.90 -4.37
CA VAL A 199 -15.64 8.18 -4.59
C VAL A 199 -16.84 8.01 -5.52
N VAL A 200 -16.66 7.30 -6.63
CA VAL A 200 -17.73 7.04 -7.61
C VAL A 200 -18.85 6.21 -6.99
N ALA A 201 -18.52 5.15 -6.23
CA ALA A 201 -19.49 4.32 -5.53
C ALA A 201 -20.29 5.12 -4.50
N ALA A 202 -19.62 5.91 -3.68
CA ALA A 202 -20.26 6.79 -2.68
C ALA A 202 -21.19 7.83 -3.34
N ALA A 203 -20.77 8.46 -4.43
CA ALA A 203 -21.59 9.41 -5.19
C ALA A 203 -22.81 8.75 -5.84
N GLY A 204 -22.72 7.46 -6.20
CA GLY A 204 -23.81 6.65 -6.75
C GLY A 204 -24.73 6.04 -5.68
N GLY A 205 -24.39 6.14 -4.40
CA GLY A 205 -25.12 5.51 -3.29
C GLY A 205 -24.91 3.99 -3.22
N ASP A 206 -23.89 3.45 -3.89
CA ASP A 206 -23.54 2.03 -3.84
C ASP A 206 -22.62 1.75 -2.65
N THR A 207 -23.23 1.55 -1.48
CA THR A 207 -22.52 1.29 -0.22
C THR A 207 -21.76 -0.03 -0.24
N VAL A 208 -22.17 -1.01 -1.03
CA VAL A 208 -21.48 -2.30 -1.15
C VAL A 208 -20.16 -2.11 -1.88
N ALA A 209 -20.17 -1.41 -3.01
CA ALA A 209 -18.96 -1.11 -3.77
C ALA A 209 -18.03 -0.14 -2.99
N GLU A 210 -18.59 0.83 -2.27
CA GLU A 210 -17.83 1.75 -1.41
C GLU A 210 -17.05 0.98 -0.32
N PHE A 211 -17.70 0.10 0.42
CA PHE A 211 -17.05 -0.68 1.48
C PHE A 211 -16.03 -1.68 0.91
N ALA A 212 -16.33 -2.32 -0.22
CA ALA A 212 -15.35 -3.15 -0.92
C ALA A 212 -14.11 -2.36 -1.37
N GLY A 213 -14.28 -1.10 -1.73
CA GLY A 213 -13.19 -0.16 -2.01
C GLY A 213 -12.34 0.13 -0.76
N PHE A 214 -12.97 0.34 0.40
CA PHE A 214 -12.25 0.53 1.66
C PHE A 214 -11.39 -0.69 2.03
N ASP A 215 -11.91 -1.89 1.83
CA ASP A 215 -11.14 -3.13 2.04
C ASP A 215 -9.94 -3.22 1.09
N LYS A 216 -10.11 -2.79 -0.17
CA LYS A 216 -8.99 -2.73 -1.13
C LYS A 216 -7.93 -1.73 -0.74
N LEU A 217 -8.30 -0.58 -0.20
CA LEU A 217 -7.35 0.41 0.27
C LEU A 217 -6.55 -0.10 1.48
N ASP A 218 -7.17 -0.85 2.40
CA ASP A 218 -6.46 -1.52 3.49
C ASP A 218 -5.49 -2.59 2.98
N GLN A 219 -5.91 -3.37 1.98
CA GLN A 219 -5.06 -4.40 1.34
C GLN A 219 -3.86 -3.77 0.64
N TRP A 220 -4.07 -2.69 -0.10
CA TRP A 220 -3.01 -1.92 -0.72
C TRP A 220 -1.98 -1.44 0.31
N ALA A 221 -2.44 -0.81 1.37
CA ALA A 221 -1.56 -0.30 2.43
C ALA A 221 -0.78 -1.43 3.12
N ALA A 222 -1.44 -2.54 3.45
CA ALA A 222 -0.80 -3.69 4.06
C ALA A 222 0.27 -4.31 3.14
N ALA A 223 -0.03 -4.43 1.86
CA ALA A 223 0.89 -5.01 0.90
C ALA A 223 2.10 -4.11 0.63
N LEU A 224 1.90 -2.81 0.45
CA LEU A 224 2.99 -1.84 0.32
C LEU A 224 3.85 -1.80 1.58
N GLY A 225 3.24 -1.83 2.78
CA GLY A 225 3.96 -1.91 4.04
C GLY A 225 4.82 -3.17 4.17
N MET A 226 4.31 -4.31 3.73
CA MET A 226 5.09 -5.55 3.70
C MET A 226 6.25 -5.49 2.69
N TYR A 227 6.07 -4.82 1.57
CA TYR A 227 7.12 -4.61 0.60
C TYR A 227 8.25 -3.72 1.16
N PHE A 228 7.88 -2.63 1.83
CA PHE A 228 8.85 -1.78 2.56
C PHE A 228 9.62 -2.57 3.61
N LEU A 229 8.92 -3.38 4.40
CA LEU A 229 9.54 -4.23 5.41
C LEU A 229 10.52 -5.25 4.83
N ASP A 230 10.17 -5.90 3.72
CA ASP A 230 11.03 -6.91 3.10
C ASP A 230 12.35 -6.29 2.64
N GLY A 231 12.31 -5.10 2.05
CA GLY A 231 13.51 -4.34 1.67
C GLY A 231 14.36 -3.94 2.88
N LEU A 232 13.76 -3.37 3.93
CA LEU A 232 14.47 -3.00 5.17
C LEU A 232 15.13 -4.21 5.83
N ARG A 233 14.41 -5.33 5.92
CA ARG A 233 14.94 -6.55 6.52
C ARG A 233 16.12 -7.12 5.75
N LYS A 234 16.03 -7.18 4.44
CA LYS A 234 17.11 -7.69 3.59
C LYS A 234 18.36 -6.83 3.67
N GLU A 235 18.20 -5.51 3.74
CA GLU A 235 19.33 -4.57 3.80
C GLU A 235 19.99 -4.53 5.19
N PHE A 236 19.19 -4.47 6.26
CA PHE A 236 19.72 -4.12 7.59
C PHE A 236 19.79 -5.29 8.58
N TYR A 237 19.03 -6.36 8.39
CA TYR A 237 18.96 -7.48 9.33
C TYR A 237 19.51 -8.81 8.77
N ARG A 238 19.74 -8.91 7.46
CA ARG A 238 20.18 -10.14 6.80
C ARG A 238 21.45 -9.97 5.98
N GLN A 239 22.39 -9.24 6.50
CA GLN A 239 23.75 -9.20 5.94
C GLN A 239 24.51 -10.43 6.44
N GLY A 240 24.33 -11.56 5.77
CA GLY A 240 25.02 -12.81 6.00
C GLY A 240 25.22 -13.58 4.71
#